data_3c85037fa5edf42d23a098b7378ffa74
#
_entry.id   3c85037fa5edf42d23a098b7378ffa74
#
_cell.length_a   1.000
_cell.length_b   1.000
_cell.length_c   1.000
_cell.angle_alpha   90.00
_cell.angle_beta   90.00
_cell.angle_gamma   90.00
#
_symmetry.space_group_name_H-M   'P 1'
#
loop_
_entity.id
_entity.type
_entity.pdbx_description
1 polymer ?
#
loop_
_entity_poly.entity_id
_entity_poly.type
_entity_poly.pdbx_seq_one_letter_code
_entity_poly.pdbx_strand_id
1 'polypeptide(L)'
;TKLYYRTTAAAGTCSTSLPDGPPAAQPFCWQPYTSSVASSQIVTTTTDAGVTVPLIVKVERGTMNRGIYDIAVLVSDPTGPWTALAPQAGWNRKVYYTFGASTGQPRRQARPATNWSTQEAQLRRGYLVVQNSMTDSARNSNRVMMSETVMMMKEHIADTYGPIQYTLGTGCSGGSINSNMNASIAPGLLDGIITSCTYPDSETTTMEVADCTLLVAAYHKMRTTPLCRDVSQA
;
A
#
# COMPACT_ATOMS: atom_id res chain seq x y z
N THR A 1 -1.61 10.52 -15.60
CA THR A 1 -0.33 9.81 -15.56
C THR A 1 0.83 10.78 -15.53
N LYS A 2 1.82 10.51 -14.69
CA LYS A 2 3.06 11.29 -14.56
C LYS A 2 4.27 10.37 -14.45
N LEU A 3 5.44 10.86 -14.85
CA LEU A 3 6.70 10.14 -14.70
C LEU A 3 7.54 10.79 -13.60
N TYR A 4 8.17 9.95 -12.79
CA TYR A 4 9.12 10.35 -11.76
C TYR A 4 10.39 9.53 -11.89
N TYR A 5 11.51 10.10 -11.52
CA TYR A 5 12.78 9.38 -11.48
C TYR A 5 13.43 9.47 -10.11
N ARG A 6 14.22 8.46 -9.78
CA ARG A 6 15.03 8.45 -8.56
C ARG A 6 16.35 9.15 -8.86
N THR A 7 16.54 10.30 -8.24
CA THR A 7 17.78 11.07 -8.44
C THR A 7 18.98 10.43 -7.75
N THR A 8 20.17 10.63 -8.32
CA THR A 8 21.46 10.29 -7.69
C THR A 8 21.88 11.27 -6.59
N ALA A 9 21.17 12.39 -6.44
CA ALA A 9 21.45 13.38 -5.40
C ALA A 9 21.36 12.76 -3.99
N ALA A 10 22.20 13.24 -3.08
CA ALA A 10 22.18 12.82 -1.69
C ALA A 10 20.83 13.14 -1.01
N ALA A 11 20.42 12.31 -0.04
CA ALA A 11 19.12 12.43 0.61
C ALA A 11 18.81 13.82 1.18
N GLY A 12 19.80 14.53 1.70
CA GLY A 12 19.65 15.90 2.23
C GLY A 12 19.38 16.98 1.18
N THR A 13 19.51 16.67 -0.11
CA THR A 13 19.25 17.60 -1.23
C THR A 13 17.94 17.30 -1.95
N CYS A 14 17.21 16.29 -1.52
CA CYS A 14 16.00 15.85 -2.19
C CYS A 14 14.77 16.63 -1.71
N SER A 15 13.77 16.79 -2.60
CA SER A 15 12.48 17.34 -2.22
C SER A 15 11.80 16.43 -1.19
N THR A 16 11.19 17.03 -0.18
CA THR A 16 10.44 16.35 0.87
C THR A 16 9.00 16.06 0.49
N SER A 17 8.52 16.57 -0.63
CA SER A 17 7.16 16.35 -1.12
C SER A 17 7.13 16.07 -2.61
N LEU A 18 6.30 15.13 -3.01
CA LEU A 18 5.94 14.93 -4.41
C LEU A 18 4.74 15.82 -4.75
N PRO A 19 4.69 16.42 -5.95
CA PRO A 19 3.61 17.33 -6.33
C PRO A 19 2.21 16.73 -6.16
N ASP A 20 2.08 15.43 -6.32
CA ASP A 20 0.80 14.69 -6.23
C ASP A 20 0.77 13.65 -5.11
N GLY A 21 1.83 13.59 -4.30
CA GLY A 21 1.91 12.71 -3.14
C GLY A 21 1.26 13.31 -1.89
N PRO A 22 0.91 12.52 -0.88
CA PRO A 22 0.73 13.05 0.46
C PRO A 22 2.04 13.67 0.92
N PRO A 23 2.02 14.70 1.80
CA PRO A 23 3.23 15.22 2.40
C PRO A 23 3.99 14.06 3.05
N ALA A 24 5.23 13.88 2.64
CA ALA A 24 6.04 12.79 3.16
C ALA A 24 6.76 13.25 4.42
N ALA A 25 6.72 12.43 5.46
CA ALA A 25 7.49 12.65 6.67
C ALA A 25 9.02 12.45 6.47
N GLN A 26 9.42 11.93 5.30
CA GLN A 26 10.82 11.66 4.97
C GLN A 26 11.20 12.27 3.62
N PRO A 27 12.46 12.71 3.45
CA PRO A 27 12.94 13.20 2.17
C PRO A 27 12.95 12.07 1.16
N PHE A 28 12.20 12.25 0.07
CA PHE A 28 12.21 11.34 -1.07
C PHE A 28 13.06 11.94 -2.17
N CYS A 29 14.02 11.17 -2.66
CA CYS A 29 14.82 11.57 -3.80
C CYS A 29 14.13 11.30 -5.16
N TRP A 30 12.81 11.35 -5.19
CA TRP A 30 11.99 11.27 -6.37
C TRP A 30 11.75 12.67 -6.93
N GLN A 31 11.97 12.83 -8.25
CA GLN A 31 11.77 14.09 -8.96
C GLN A 31 10.88 13.85 -10.18
N PRO A 32 10.09 14.84 -10.61
CA PRO A 32 9.38 14.75 -11.88
C PRO A 32 10.36 14.52 -13.04
N TYR A 33 10.07 13.53 -13.87
CA TYR A 33 10.89 13.20 -15.03
C TYR A 33 10.45 13.98 -16.26
N THR A 34 11.42 14.52 -16.98
CA THR A 34 11.26 15.08 -18.32
C THR A 34 12.39 14.58 -19.20
N SER A 35 12.24 14.63 -20.52
CA SER A 35 13.26 14.19 -21.48
C SER A 35 14.57 14.98 -21.41
N SER A 36 14.58 16.12 -20.72
CA SER A 36 15.79 16.94 -20.50
C SER A 36 16.66 16.46 -19.32
N VAL A 37 16.17 15.51 -18.53
CA VAL A 37 16.94 14.96 -17.40
C VAL A 37 18.07 14.08 -17.92
N ALA A 38 19.31 14.43 -17.58
CA ALA A 38 20.47 13.64 -17.98
C ALA A 38 20.48 12.25 -17.34
N SER A 39 20.84 11.23 -18.10
CA SER A 39 20.87 9.84 -17.60
C SER A 39 21.79 9.65 -16.37
N SER A 40 22.87 10.44 -16.27
CA SER A 40 23.77 10.44 -15.11
C SER A 40 23.13 10.89 -13.80
N GLN A 41 21.99 11.58 -13.88
CA GLN A 41 21.23 12.02 -12.71
C GLN A 41 20.21 10.98 -12.23
N ILE A 42 20.05 9.88 -12.97
CA ILE A 42 19.04 8.86 -12.70
C ILE A 42 19.72 7.62 -12.12
N VAL A 43 19.24 7.17 -10.97
CA VAL A 43 19.65 5.88 -10.39
C VAL A 43 19.24 4.75 -11.32
N THR A 44 20.08 3.74 -11.47
CA THR A 44 19.73 2.48 -12.17
C THR A 44 19.38 1.39 -11.19
N THR A 45 18.62 0.41 -11.65
CA THR A 45 18.28 -0.79 -10.88
C THR A 45 18.26 -2.01 -11.79
N THR A 46 18.52 -3.19 -11.18
CA THR A 46 18.34 -4.48 -11.86
C THR A 46 17.15 -5.18 -11.21
N THR A 47 16.16 -5.51 -12.03
CA THR A 47 14.94 -6.16 -11.56
C THR A 47 15.17 -7.64 -11.21
N ASP A 48 14.22 -8.28 -10.55
CA ASP A 48 14.25 -9.74 -10.28
C ASP A 48 14.31 -10.59 -11.56
N ALA A 49 13.91 -10.02 -12.71
CA ALA A 49 14.02 -10.65 -14.01
C ALA A 49 15.40 -10.46 -14.67
N GLY A 50 16.35 -9.84 -13.99
CA GLY A 50 17.70 -9.58 -14.48
C GLY A 50 17.79 -8.41 -15.47
N VAL A 51 16.75 -7.59 -15.60
CA VAL A 51 16.72 -6.45 -16.53
C VAL A 51 17.23 -5.21 -15.80
N THR A 52 18.30 -4.59 -16.32
CA THR A 52 18.83 -3.34 -15.79
C THR A 52 18.23 -2.15 -16.52
N VAL A 53 17.61 -1.24 -15.79
CA VAL A 53 16.89 -0.08 -16.30
C VAL A 53 17.13 1.17 -15.44
N PRO A 54 16.92 2.38 -15.97
CA PRO A 54 16.86 3.58 -15.14
C PRO A 54 15.66 3.48 -14.18
N LEU A 55 15.83 3.96 -12.97
CA LEU A 55 14.76 3.99 -11.97
C LEU A 55 13.80 5.15 -12.26
N ILE A 56 13.05 4.99 -13.34
CA ILE A 56 11.97 5.88 -13.77
C ILE A 56 10.65 5.14 -13.53
N VAL A 57 9.70 5.80 -12.89
CA VAL A 57 8.41 5.24 -12.49
C VAL A 57 7.29 6.02 -13.15
N LYS A 58 6.41 5.32 -13.86
CA LYS A 58 5.12 5.85 -14.29
C LYS A 58 4.14 5.73 -13.13
N VAL A 59 3.54 6.85 -12.76
CA VAL A 59 2.47 6.90 -11.75
C VAL A 59 1.17 7.27 -12.43
N GLU A 60 0.22 6.36 -12.35
CA GLU A 60 -1.14 6.58 -12.78
C GLU A 60 -2.02 6.79 -11.55
N ARG A 61 -2.82 7.85 -11.57
CA ARG A 61 -3.85 8.11 -10.57
C ARG A 61 -5.20 8.19 -11.24
N GLY A 62 -6.17 7.55 -10.64
CA GLY A 62 -7.55 7.55 -11.12
C GLY A 62 -8.53 7.22 -10.01
N THR A 63 -9.75 6.94 -10.42
CA THR A 63 -10.85 6.54 -9.53
C THR A 63 -11.37 5.17 -9.97
N MET A 64 -11.45 4.23 -9.03
CA MET A 64 -11.99 2.90 -9.24
C MET A 64 -12.87 2.52 -8.07
N ASN A 65 -14.08 2.04 -8.35
CA ASN A 65 -15.05 1.65 -7.32
C ASN A 65 -15.23 2.71 -6.22
N ARG A 66 -15.29 4.00 -6.61
CA ARG A 66 -15.38 5.20 -5.75
C ARG A 66 -14.10 5.51 -4.94
N GLY A 67 -13.09 4.68 -4.99
CA GLY A 67 -11.79 4.95 -4.38
C GLY A 67 -10.85 5.68 -5.32
N ILE A 68 -9.97 6.51 -4.79
CA ILE A 68 -8.82 7.02 -5.53
C ILE A 68 -7.73 5.96 -5.47
N TYR A 69 -7.15 5.63 -6.62
CA TYR A 69 -6.03 4.69 -6.70
C TYR A 69 -4.76 5.36 -7.22
N ASP A 70 -3.65 4.77 -6.86
CA ASP A 70 -2.35 5.00 -7.49
C ASP A 70 -1.79 3.65 -7.97
N ILE A 71 -1.30 3.64 -9.20
CA ILE A 71 -0.49 2.56 -9.77
C ILE A 71 0.87 3.15 -10.07
N ALA A 72 1.94 2.53 -9.56
CA ALA A 72 3.31 2.93 -9.83
C ALA A 72 4.09 1.75 -10.40
N VAL A 73 4.76 1.95 -11.52
CA VAL A 73 5.45 0.87 -12.22
C VAL A 73 6.70 1.37 -12.92
N LEU A 74 7.74 0.54 -12.93
CA LEU A 74 9.03 0.85 -13.51
C LEU A 74 8.93 0.92 -15.05
N VAL A 75 9.49 1.98 -15.62
CA VAL A 75 9.48 2.27 -17.07
C VAL A 75 10.87 2.09 -17.63
N SER A 76 11.06 1.14 -18.52
CA SER A 76 12.33 0.93 -19.21
C SER A 76 12.57 1.90 -20.36
N ASP A 77 11.49 2.32 -21.04
CA ASP A 77 11.50 3.32 -22.10
C ASP A 77 10.40 4.36 -21.85
N PRO A 78 10.76 5.57 -21.35
CA PRO A 78 9.80 6.64 -21.08
C PRO A 78 9.09 7.18 -22.32
N THR A 79 9.65 6.96 -23.52
CA THR A 79 9.13 7.44 -24.81
C THR A 79 8.38 6.36 -25.57
N GLY A 80 8.61 5.11 -25.21
CA GLY A 80 8.01 3.96 -25.88
C GLY A 80 6.53 3.76 -25.54
N PRO A 81 5.81 3.07 -26.44
CA PRO A 81 4.44 2.71 -26.19
C PRO A 81 4.35 1.71 -25.02
N TRP A 82 3.29 1.81 -24.24
CA TRP A 82 2.93 0.82 -23.25
C TRP A 82 1.54 0.28 -23.56
N THR A 83 1.46 -0.98 -23.91
CA THR A 83 0.20 -1.66 -24.18
C THR A 83 0.17 -3.01 -23.46
N ALA A 84 -1.01 -3.53 -23.23
CA ALA A 84 -1.19 -4.86 -22.63
C ALA A 84 -0.48 -5.98 -23.41
N LEU A 85 -0.39 -5.85 -24.75
CA LEU A 85 0.25 -6.82 -25.63
C LEU A 85 1.78 -6.62 -25.72
N ALA A 86 2.28 -5.45 -25.35
CA ALA A 86 3.71 -5.11 -25.34
C ALA A 86 4.09 -4.43 -24.02
N PRO A 87 4.08 -5.17 -22.91
CA PRO A 87 4.48 -4.62 -21.62
C PRO A 87 5.96 -4.24 -21.62
N GLN A 88 6.30 -3.20 -20.90
CA GLN A 88 7.69 -2.75 -20.81
C GLN A 88 8.55 -3.71 -19.98
N ALA A 89 9.81 -3.87 -20.37
CA ALA A 89 10.75 -4.81 -19.75
C ALA A 89 11.08 -4.49 -18.28
N GLY A 90 10.87 -3.25 -17.83
CA GLY A 90 11.04 -2.85 -16.44
C GLY A 90 10.02 -3.50 -15.49
N TRP A 91 8.87 -3.93 -15.96
CA TRP A 91 7.87 -4.63 -15.17
C TRP A 91 8.05 -6.15 -15.27
N ASN A 92 8.23 -6.82 -14.14
CA ASN A 92 8.39 -8.28 -14.07
C ASN A 92 7.06 -9.06 -14.03
N ARG A 93 5.94 -8.40 -14.33
CA ARG A 93 4.56 -8.92 -14.32
C ARG A 93 4.04 -9.32 -12.94
N LYS A 94 4.71 -8.87 -11.89
CA LYS A 94 4.27 -9.07 -10.51
C LYS A 94 3.65 -7.79 -9.98
N VAL A 95 2.57 -7.96 -9.22
CA VAL A 95 1.84 -6.87 -8.57
C VAL A 95 2.08 -6.93 -7.07
N TYR A 96 2.40 -5.80 -6.47
CA TYR A 96 2.50 -5.59 -5.05
C TYR A 96 1.33 -4.71 -4.60
N TYR A 97 0.30 -5.35 -4.06
CA TYR A 97 -0.93 -4.69 -3.65
C TYR A 97 -0.86 -4.28 -2.19
N THR A 98 -0.91 -2.97 -1.90
CA THR A 98 -0.83 -2.46 -0.53
C THR A 98 -2.22 -2.17 0.02
N PHE A 99 -2.54 -2.81 1.15
CA PHE A 99 -3.76 -2.56 1.91
C PHE A 99 -3.48 -1.58 3.04
N GLY A 100 -4.25 -0.50 3.12
CA GLY A 100 -4.07 0.52 4.14
C GLY A 100 -4.53 0.06 5.53
N ALA A 101 -3.79 0.50 6.53
CA ALA A 101 -4.01 0.20 7.94
C ALA A 101 -5.16 1.01 8.58
N SER A 102 -5.24 0.94 9.92
CA SER A 102 -6.23 1.62 10.75
C SER A 102 -7.64 1.03 10.59
N THR A 103 -8.66 1.75 11.08
CA THR A 103 -10.07 1.39 10.98
C THR A 103 -10.90 2.65 10.78
N GLY A 104 -12.03 2.55 10.09
CA GLY A 104 -12.93 3.67 9.92
C GLY A 104 -13.89 3.48 8.76
N GLN A 105 -14.89 4.35 8.70
CA GLN A 105 -15.87 4.38 7.62
C GLN A 105 -16.30 5.83 7.34
N PRO A 106 -15.40 6.71 6.90
CA PRO A 106 -15.73 8.11 6.71
C PRO A 106 -16.71 8.35 5.54
N ARG A 107 -17.00 7.34 4.72
CA ARG A 107 -17.90 7.38 3.54
C ARG A 107 -17.59 8.53 2.60
N ARG A 108 -16.34 8.90 2.50
CA ARG A 108 -15.87 9.96 1.61
C ARG A 108 -14.71 9.46 0.77
N GLN A 109 -14.63 9.96 -0.46
CA GLN A 109 -13.48 9.72 -1.30
C GLN A 109 -12.23 10.37 -0.70
N ALA A 110 -11.14 9.65 -0.69
CA ALA A 110 -9.85 10.12 -0.19
C ALA A 110 -8.73 9.45 -0.97
N ARG A 111 -7.52 9.98 -0.86
CA ARG A 111 -6.32 9.32 -1.38
C ARG A 111 -6.02 8.05 -0.56
N PRO A 112 -5.31 7.07 -1.15
CA PRO A 112 -4.79 5.93 -0.41
C PRO A 112 -3.97 6.39 0.79
N ALA A 113 -4.03 5.62 1.88
CA ALA A 113 -3.26 5.87 3.09
C ALA A 113 -1.76 5.59 2.89
N THR A 114 -1.44 4.64 2.01
CA THR A 114 -0.08 4.30 1.61
C THR A 114 0.40 5.21 0.47
N ASN A 115 1.71 5.35 0.34
CA ASN A 115 2.31 6.13 -0.73
C ASN A 115 3.23 5.21 -1.57
N TRP A 116 3.01 5.19 -2.88
CA TRP A 116 3.81 4.38 -3.80
C TRP A 116 5.33 4.62 -3.66
N SER A 117 5.75 5.84 -3.37
CA SER A 117 7.16 6.21 -3.26
C SER A 117 7.86 5.56 -2.05
N THR A 118 7.12 5.11 -1.05
CA THR A 118 7.67 4.35 0.08
C THR A 118 7.94 2.88 -0.26
N GLN A 119 7.46 2.42 -1.42
CA GLN A 119 7.64 1.06 -1.91
C GLN A 119 8.79 0.97 -2.93
N GLU A 120 9.83 1.78 -2.74
CA GLU A 120 10.99 1.82 -3.64
C GLU A 120 11.67 0.44 -3.79
N ALA A 121 11.75 -0.33 -2.71
CA ALA A 121 12.34 -1.66 -2.75
C ALA A 121 11.62 -2.60 -3.73
N GLN A 122 10.30 -2.55 -3.78
CA GLN A 122 9.48 -3.35 -4.69
C GLN A 122 9.58 -2.84 -6.12
N LEU A 123 9.54 -1.52 -6.30
CA LEU A 123 9.73 -0.88 -7.61
C LEU A 123 11.09 -1.25 -8.22
N ARG A 124 12.17 -1.22 -7.42
CA ARG A 124 13.51 -1.62 -7.87
C ARG A 124 13.59 -3.06 -8.36
N ARG A 125 12.78 -3.94 -7.79
CA ARG A 125 12.69 -5.35 -8.17
C ARG A 125 11.81 -5.59 -9.40
N GLY A 126 11.17 -4.53 -9.92
CA GLY A 126 10.30 -4.60 -11.10
C GLY A 126 8.84 -4.91 -10.79
N TYR A 127 8.41 -4.83 -9.54
CA TYR A 127 6.98 -4.94 -9.20
C TYR A 127 6.20 -3.69 -9.63
N LEU A 128 4.97 -3.89 -10.06
CA LEU A 128 3.96 -2.85 -10.12
C LEU A 128 3.35 -2.70 -8.72
N VAL A 129 3.46 -1.51 -8.16
CA VAL A 129 2.87 -1.18 -6.85
C VAL A 129 1.50 -0.57 -7.09
N VAL A 130 0.49 -1.09 -6.40
CA VAL A 130 -0.88 -0.60 -6.50
C VAL A 130 -1.49 -0.40 -5.12
N GLN A 131 -2.32 0.61 -5.02
CA GLN A 131 -3.08 0.96 -3.83
C GLN A 131 -4.37 1.66 -4.22
N ASN A 132 -5.43 1.45 -3.43
CA ASN A 132 -6.72 2.09 -3.62
C ASN A 132 -7.32 2.43 -2.26
N SER A 133 -7.90 3.61 -2.10
CA SER A 133 -8.48 4.02 -0.82
C SER A 133 -9.67 3.16 -0.39
N MET A 134 -10.33 2.44 -1.30
CA MET A 134 -11.39 1.48 -0.95
C MET A 134 -10.84 0.17 -0.39
N THR A 135 -9.54 -0.07 -0.49
CA THR A 135 -8.86 -1.19 0.17
C THR A 135 -8.07 -0.77 1.41
N ASP A 136 -8.25 0.48 1.84
CA ASP A 136 -7.71 1.00 3.09
C ASP A 136 -8.73 0.81 4.22
N SER A 137 -8.36 0.13 5.28
CA SER A 137 -9.23 -0.11 6.45
C SER A 137 -9.71 1.19 7.11
N ALA A 138 -8.89 2.25 7.06
CA ALA A 138 -9.28 3.58 7.54
C ALA A 138 -10.38 4.26 6.71
N ARG A 139 -10.68 3.76 5.51
CA ARG A 139 -11.62 4.38 4.56
C ARG A 139 -12.82 3.52 4.28
N ASN A 140 -12.65 2.21 4.28
CA ASN A 140 -13.69 1.25 3.96
C ASN A 140 -13.47 -0.04 4.75
N SER A 141 -14.52 -0.53 5.39
CA SER A 141 -14.52 -1.83 6.07
C SER A 141 -15.56 -2.80 5.46
N ASN A 142 -16.14 -2.46 4.31
CA ASN A 142 -17.00 -3.37 3.58
C ASN A 142 -16.14 -4.38 2.80
N ARG A 143 -16.16 -5.63 3.24
CA ARG A 143 -15.33 -6.72 2.71
C ARG A 143 -15.65 -7.05 1.25
N VAL A 144 -16.92 -7.10 0.87
CA VAL A 144 -17.34 -7.38 -0.51
C VAL A 144 -16.82 -6.30 -1.45
N MET A 145 -17.11 -5.04 -1.14
CA MET A 145 -16.66 -3.90 -1.95
C MET A 145 -15.14 -3.83 -2.05
N MET A 146 -14.43 -4.24 -1.00
CA MET A 146 -12.97 -4.29 -1.01
C MET A 146 -12.45 -5.33 -2.01
N SER A 147 -13.01 -6.54 -1.98
CA SER A 147 -12.63 -7.61 -2.92
C SER A 147 -13.00 -7.26 -4.37
N GLU A 148 -14.17 -6.67 -4.59
CA GLU A 148 -14.54 -6.13 -5.90
C GLU A 148 -13.52 -5.08 -6.38
N THR A 149 -13.09 -4.19 -5.48
CA THR A 149 -12.08 -3.19 -5.83
C THR A 149 -10.76 -3.83 -6.26
N VAL A 150 -10.30 -4.87 -5.56
CA VAL A 150 -9.08 -5.60 -5.94
C VAL A 150 -9.26 -6.28 -7.30
N MET A 151 -10.42 -6.90 -7.57
CA MET A 151 -10.73 -7.51 -8.87
C MET A 151 -10.66 -6.47 -9.99
N MET A 152 -11.36 -5.34 -9.84
CA MET A 152 -11.37 -4.26 -10.82
C MET A 152 -9.97 -3.67 -11.05
N MET A 153 -9.16 -3.53 -9.99
CA MET A 153 -7.78 -3.05 -10.13
C MET A 153 -6.91 -4.05 -10.88
N LYS A 154 -7.06 -5.35 -10.65
CA LYS A 154 -6.32 -6.38 -11.40
C LYS A 154 -6.72 -6.42 -12.86
N GLU A 155 -8.02 -6.31 -13.17
CA GLU A 155 -8.52 -6.22 -14.54
C GLU A 155 -7.93 -4.98 -15.24
N HIS A 156 -8.02 -3.81 -14.63
CA HIS A 156 -7.44 -2.59 -15.17
C HIS A 156 -5.93 -2.71 -15.44
N ILE A 157 -5.19 -3.33 -14.54
CA ILE A 157 -3.75 -3.58 -14.73
C ILE A 157 -3.52 -4.52 -15.89
N ALA A 158 -4.28 -5.61 -15.98
CA ALA A 158 -4.14 -6.57 -17.07
C ALA A 158 -4.43 -5.93 -18.43
N ASP A 159 -5.48 -5.13 -18.53
CA ASP A 159 -5.91 -4.48 -19.76
C ASP A 159 -4.98 -3.33 -20.18
N THR A 160 -4.38 -2.64 -19.23
CA THR A 160 -3.55 -1.46 -19.52
C THR A 160 -2.07 -1.79 -19.63
N TYR A 161 -1.56 -2.65 -18.75
CA TYR A 161 -0.12 -2.91 -18.61
C TYR A 161 0.30 -4.30 -19.10
N GLY A 162 -0.61 -5.25 -19.12
CA GLY A 162 -0.38 -6.62 -19.58
C GLY A 162 -0.70 -7.70 -18.55
N PRO A 163 -0.55 -8.97 -18.91
CA PRO A 163 -0.94 -10.09 -18.05
C PRO A 163 -0.13 -10.12 -16.75
N ILE A 164 -0.84 -10.27 -15.64
CA ILE A 164 -0.28 -10.40 -14.29
C ILE A 164 0.15 -11.87 -14.10
N GLN A 165 1.37 -12.08 -13.60
CA GLN A 165 1.87 -13.39 -13.22
C GLN A 165 1.54 -13.73 -11.76
N TYR A 166 1.82 -12.80 -10.84
CA TYR A 166 1.54 -12.96 -9.42
C TYR A 166 1.09 -11.64 -8.79
N THR A 167 0.18 -11.74 -7.82
CA THR A 167 -0.27 -10.62 -6.99
C THR A 167 0.02 -10.92 -5.53
N LEU A 168 0.90 -10.13 -4.93
CA LEU A 168 1.21 -10.19 -3.50
C LEU A 168 0.46 -9.10 -2.75
N GLY A 169 -0.38 -9.49 -1.80
CA GLY A 169 -1.04 -8.56 -0.88
C GLY A 169 -0.15 -8.25 0.32
N THR A 170 -0.12 -7.00 0.75
CA THR A 170 0.61 -6.59 1.95
C THR A 170 -0.16 -5.59 2.78
N GLY A 171 0.05 -5.64 4.08
CA GLY A 171 -0.56 -4.69 5.01
C GLY A 171 -0.15 -4.92 6.45
N CYS A 172 -0.27 -3.85 7.25
CA CYS A 172 -0.05 -3.86 8.70
C CYS A 172 -1.38 -3.53 9.39
N SER A 173 -1.66 -4.10 10.56
CA SER A 173 -2.86 -3.80 11.36
C SER A 173 -4.15 -4.06 10.56
N GLY A 174 -5.02 -3.06 10.38
CA GLY A 174 -6.20 -3.18 9.53
C GLY A 174 -5.90 -3.63 8.10
N GLY A 175 -4.73 -3.25 7.55
CA GLY A 175 -4.26 -3.74 6.25
C GLY A 175 -3.91 -5.22 6.26
N SER A 176 -3.43 -5.75 7.38
CA SER A 176 -3.23 -7.19 7.59
C SER A 176 -4.57 -7.95 7.55
N ILE A 177 -5.58 -7.44 8.27
CA ILE A 177 -6.94 -8.00 8.23
C ILE A 177 -7.45 -8.04 6.79
N ASN A 178 -7.29 -6.93 6.05
CA ASN A 178 -7.76 -6.82 4.67
C ASN A 178 -7.05 -7.79 3.73
N SER A 179 -5.72 -7.97 3.87
CA SER A 179 -4.96 -8.93 3.07
C SER A 179 -5.41 -10.36 3.32
N ASN A 180 -5.52 -10.76 4.60
CA ASN A 180 -5.99 -12.09 4.97
C ASN A 180 -7.42 -12.34 4.49
N MET A 181 -8.30 -11.37 4.68
CA MET A 181 -9.70 -11.46 4.26
C MET A 181 -9.83 -11.64 2.74
N ASN A 182 -9.10 -10.84 1.95
CA ASN A 182 -9.15 -10.98 0.49
C ASN A 182 -8.58 -12.32 0.00
N ALA A 183 -7.52 -12.82 0.62
CA ALA A 183 -6.98 -14.13 0.31
C ALA A 183 -7.96 -15.27 0.65
N SER A 184 -8.75 -15.10 1.73
CA SER A 184 -9.69 -16.11 2.23
C SER A 184 -11.00 -16.17 1.44
N ILE A 185 -11.64 -15.00 1.19
CA ILE A 185 -12.99 -14.98 0.59
C ILE A 185 -12.98 -15.03 -0.93
N ALA A 186 -11.85 -14.71 -1.57
CA ALA A 186 -11.68 -14.72 -3.02
C ALA A 186 -10.40 -15.46 -3.41
N PRO A 187 -10.38 -16.81 -3.33
CA PRO A 187 -9.23 -17.62 -3.71
C PRO A 187 -8.75 -17.30 -5.15
N GLY A 188 -7.44 -17.09 -5.32
CA GLY A 188 -6.85 -16.68 -6.59
C GLY A 188 -6.86 -15.17 -6.85
N LEU A 189 -7.48 -14.38 -5.99
CA LEU A 189 -7.40 -12.93 -6.06
C LEU A 189 -6.00 -12.43 -5.69
N LEU A 190 -5.43 -13.01 -4.62
CA LEU A 190 -4.04 -12.82 -4.21
C LEU A 190 -3.33 -14.18 -4.28
N ASP A 191 -2.14 -14.21 -4.85
CA ASP A 191 -1.30 -15.41 -4.93
C ASP A 191 -0.47 -15.63 -3.67
N GLY A 192 -0.28 -14.57 -2.89
CA GLY A 192 0.40 -14.62 -1.60
C GLY A 192 0.15 -13.34 -0.81
N ILE A 193 0.39 -13.43 0.50
CA ILE A 193 0.28 -12.28 1.39
C ILE A 193 1.52 -12.16 2.27
N ILE A 194 1.94 -10.90 2.51
CA ILE A 194 3.01 -10.55 3.44
C ILE A 194 2.44 -9.53 4.41
N THR A 195 2.09 -9.97 5.60
CA THR A 195 1.41 -9.13 6.58
C THR A 195 2.28 -8.88 7.80
N SER A 196 2.08 -7.75 8.44
CA SER A 196 2.71 -7.37 9.70
C SER A 196 1.67 -6.79 10.66
N CYS A 197 2.02 -6.68 11.95
CA CYS A 197 1.08 -6.21 12.99
C CYS A 197 -0.24 -7.01 12.92
N THR A 198 -0.15 -8.31 12.75
CA THR A 198 -1.27 -9.16 12.39
C THR A 198 -2.25 -9.36 13.55
N TYR A 199 -3.50 -9.54 13.17
CA TYR A 199 -4.58 -10.01 14.05
C TYR A 199 -5.05 -11.36 13.49
N PRO A 200 -4.40 -12.48 13.84
CA PRO A 200 -4.74 -13.79 13.29
C PRO A 200 -6.15 -14.21 13.72
N ASP A 201 -6.58 -13.75 14.90
CA ASP A 201 -7.92 -13.87 15.42
C ASP A 201 -8.39 -12.50 15.93
N SER A 202 -9.12 -11.78 15.09
CA SER A 202 -9.57 -10.43 15.43
C SER A 202 -10.66 -10.40 16.48
N GLU A 203 -11.46 -11.47 16.62
CA GLU A 203 -12.53 -11.56 17.61
C GLU A 203 -11.94 -11.76 19.00
N THR A 204 -11.08 -12.74 19.17
CA THR A 204 -10.42 -12.99 20.47
C THR A 204 -9.55 -11.80 20.89
N THR A 205 -8.78 -11.22 19.96
CA THR A 205 -7.98 -10.03 20.26
C THR A 205 -8.86 -8.86 20.71
N THR A 206 -10.02 -8.66 20.07
CA THR A 206 -10.94 -7.58 20.44
C THR A 206 -11.56 -7.83 21.81
N MET A 207 -11.93 -9.07 22.13
CA MET A 207 -12.44 -9.46 23.45
C MET A 207 -11.39 -9.22 24.54
N GLU A 208 -10.15 -9.67 24.33
CA GLU A 208 -9.06 -9.46 25.29
C GLU A 208 -8.81 -7.97 25.58
N VAL A 209 -8.79 -7.12 24.54
CA VAL A 209 -8.61 -5.67 24.71
C VAL A 209 -9.80 -5.05 25.43
N ALA A 210 -11.04 -5.46 25.12
CA ALA A 210 -12.24 -4.96 25.76
C ALA A 210 -12.29 -5.39 27.24
N ASP A 211 -12.02 -6.64 27.53
CA ASP A 211 -12.00 -7.18 28.89
C ASP A 211 -10.91 -6.52 29.73
N CYS A 212 -9.70 -6.36 29.20
CA CYS A 212 -8.62 -5.63 29.87
C CYS A 212 -9.05 -4.21 30.21
N THR A 213 -9.67 -3.49 29.27
CA THR A 213 -10.15 -2.12 29.47
C THR A 213 -11.22 -2.05 30.57
N LEU A 214 -12.16 -3.00 30.57
CA LEU A 214 -13.22 -3.09 31.59
C LEU A 214 -12.64 -3.40 32.96
N LEU A 215 -11.71 -4.36 33.05
CA LEU A 215 -11.05 -4.73 34.30
C LEU A 215 -10.23 -3.57 34.88
N VAL A 216 -9.49 -2.84 34.06
CA VAL A 216 -8.75 -1.67 34.48
C VAL A 216 -9.70 -0.55 34.97
N ALA A 217 -10.78 -0.29 34.24
CA ALA A 217 -11.81 0.66 34.65
C ALA A 217 -12.49 0.26 35.97
N ALA A 218 -12.84 -1.03 36.09
CA ALA A 218 -13.42 -1.57 37.33
C ALA A 218 -12.45 -1.45 38.51
N TYR A 219 -11.19 -1.81 38.32
CA TYR A 219 -10.14 -1.67 39.34
C TYR A 219 -9.99 -0.22 39.83
N HIS A 220 -9.92 0.73 38.93
CA HIS A 220 -9.83 2.15 39.30
C HIS A 220 -11.08 2.62 40.05
N LYS A 221 -12.27 2.17 39.64
CA LYS A 221 -13.52 2.50 40.31
C LYS A 221 -13.59 1.86 41.69
N MET A 222 -13.20 0.62 41.86
CA MET A 222 -13.21 -0.09 43.14
C MET A 222 -12.22 0.48 44.13
N ARG A 223 -11.05 0.94 43.72
CA ARG A 223 -10.07 1.59 44.56
C ARG A 223 -10.60 2.86 45.25
N THR A 224 -11.62 3.48 44.72
CA THR A 224 -12.25 4.67 45.29
C THR A 224 -13.40 4.34 46.24
N THR A 225 -13.86 3.07 46.28
CA THR A 225 -14.92 2.64 47.21
C THR A 225 -14.33 2.28 48.57
N PRO A 226 -15.01 2.65 49.69
CA PRO A 226 -14.50 2.38 51.04
C PRO A 226 -14.26 0.90 51.32
N LEU A 227 -15.09 0.00 50.74
CA LEU A 227 -15.02 -1.46 50.90
C LEU A 227 -13.75 -2.08 50.29
N CYS A 228 -13.12 -1.41 49.29
CA CYS A 228 -11.95 -1.98 48.61
C CYS A 228 -10.64 -1.23 48.97
N ARG A 229 -10.70 -0.34 49.96
CA ARG A 229 -9.51 0.33 50.45
C ARG A 229 -8.71 -0.49 51.47
N ASP A 230 -9.31 -1.49 52.03
CA ASP A 230 -8.66 -2.35 53.02
C ASP A 230 -8.24 -3.66 52.37
N VAL A 231 -6.92 -3.77 52.07
CA VAL A 231 -6.31 -4.95 51.45
C VAL A 231 -6.40 -6.19 52.37
N SER A 232 -6.75 -6.02 53.64
CA SER A 232 -6.93 -7.11 54.61
C SER A 232 -8.26 -7.85 54.44
N GLN A 233 -9.16 -7.35 53.55
CA GLN A 233 -10.48 -7.94 53.29
C GLN A 233 -10.61 -8.54 51.87
N ALA A 234 -9.50 -8.62 51.11
CA ALA A 234 -9.47 -9.21 49.79
C ALA A 234 -8.98 -10.65 49.82
#